data_471ac15cd63d834e6f4491942815c4de
#
_entry.id   471ac15cd63d834e6f4491942815c4de
#
_cell.length_a   1.000
_cell.length_b   1.000
_cell.length_c   1.000
_cell.angle_alpha   90.00
_cell.angle_beta   90.00
_cell.angle_gamma   90.00
#
_symmetry.space_group_name_H-M   'P 1'
#
loop_
_entity.id
_entity.type
_entity.pdbx_description
1 polymer ?
#
loop_
_entity_poly.entity_id
_entity_poly.type
_entity_poly.pdbx_seq_one_letter_code
_entity_poly.pdbx_strand_id
1 'polypeptide(L)'
;MFVTLHHYKKKVCSILRERTTEKWLGQKLRNAGCLYYKFVSPGNAGVPDRIAVTPSGRIWFLELKQDDGVVSQAQTIQIRRLRDHGQRVRVVIGKTGAVEALKEILAVEKRGEG
;
A
#
# COMPACT_ATOMS: atom_id res chain seq x y z
N MET A 1 -8.83 16.21 26.81
CA MET A 1 -8.91 16.97 25.55
C MET A 1 -10.16 16.57 24.80
N PHE A 2 -10.92 17.55 24.35
CA PHE A 2 -12.17 17.29 23.64
C PHE A 2 -11.94 17.35 22.13
N VAL A 3 -12.38 16.30 21.44
CA VAL A 3 -12.40 16.27 19.97
C VAL A 3 -13.79 16.68 19.53
N THR A 4 -13.89 17.64 18.64
CA THR A 4 -15.20 18.08 18.13
C THR A 4 -15.85 16.98 17.30
N LEU A 5 -17.17 16.99 17.21
CA LEU A 5 -17.93 16.07 16.37
C LEU A 5 -17.47 16.15 14.91
N HIS A 6 -17.14 17.36 14.45
CA HIS A 6 -16.61 17.57 13.10
C HIS A 6 -15.31 16.81 12.88
N HIS A 7 -14.35 16.92 13.80
CA HIS A 7 -13.08 16.20 13.72
C HIS A 7 -13.27 14.69 13.75
N TYR A 8 -14.17 14.21 14.62
CA TYR A 8 -14.50 12.79 14.71
C TYR A 8 -15.06 12.26 13.38
N LYS A 9 -16.04 12.94 12.80
CA LYS A 9 -16.64 12.55 11.52
C LYS A 9 -15.63 12.55 10.39
N LYS A 10 -14.75 13.56 10.33
CA LYS A 10 -13.71 13.66 9.32
C LYS A 10 -12.73 12.48 9.42
N LYS A 11 -12.31 12.14 10.63
CA LYS A 11 -11.40 11.02 10.89
C LYS A 11 -12.02 9.67 10.50
N VAL A 12 -13.29 9.46 10.83
CA VAL A 12 -14.02 8.24 10.47
C VAL A 12 -14.14 8.11 8.96
N CYS A 13 -14.48 9.20 8.24
CA CYS A 13 -14.54 9.21 6.78
C CYS A 13 -13.18 8.87 6.17
N SER A 14 -12.09 9.41 6.72
CA SER A 14 -10.73 9.10 6.28
C SER A 14 -10.41 7.62 6.41
N ILE A 15 -10.70 7.03 7.56
CA ILE A 15 -10.47 5.60 7.81
C ILE A 15 -11.28 4.73 6.85
N LEU A 16 -12.55 5.09 6.60
CA LEU A 16 -13.41 4.35 5.69
C LEU A 16 -12.90 4.40 4.25
N ARG A 17 -12.41 5.56 3.79
CA ARG A 17 -11.83 5.71 2.45
C ARG A 17 -10.59 4.86 2.27
N GLU A 18 -9.70 4.82 3.26
CA GLU A 18 -8.50 4.00 3.22
C GLU A 18 -8.86 2.52 3.15
N ARG A 19 -9.79 2.06 4.00
CA ARG A 19 -10.26 0.67 4.00
C ARG A 19 -10.91 0.30 2.67
N THR A 20 -11.68 1.20 2.08
CA THR A 20 -12.33 0.97 0.80
C THR A 20 -11.30 0.83 -0.32
N THR A 21 -10.32 1.71 -0.36
CA THR A 21 -9.23 1.67 -1.34
C THR A 21 -8.39 0.40 -1.19
N GLU A 22 -8.02 0.04 0.04
CA GLU A 22 -7.27 -1.16 0.36
C GLU A 22 -8.02 -2.41 -0.08
N LYS A 23 -9.30 -2.49 0.24
CA LYS A 23 -10.16 -3.62 -0.13
C LYS A 23 -10.29 -3.74 -1.66
N TRP A 24 -10.49 -2.63 -2.34
CA TRP A 24 -10.58 -2.59 -3.80
C TRP A 24 -9.28 -3.09 -4.44
N LEU A 25 -8.15 -2.55 -4.01
CA LEU A 25 -6.85 -2.94 -4.56
C LEU A 25 -6.55 -4.42 -4.30
N GLY A 26 -6.77 -4.88 -3.09
CA GLY A 26 -6.57 -6.28 -2.74
C GLY A 26 -7.42 -7.22 -3.57
N GLN A 27 -8.69 -6.88 -3.79
CA GLN A 27 -9.58 -7.69 -4.61
C GLN A 27 -9.10 -7.74 -6.07
N LYS A 28 -8.69 -6.60 -6.63
CA LYS A 28 -8.18 -6.52 -8.00
C LYS A 28 -6.90 -7.32 -8.18
N LEU A 29 -6.00 -7.25 -7.21
CA LEU A 29 -4.75 -8.03 -7.24
C LEU A 29 -5.04 -9.53 -7.14
N ARG A 30 -5.92 -9.94 -6.24
CA ARG A 30 -6.33 -11.34 -6.12
C ARG A 30 -6.99 -11.85 -7.41
N ASN A 31 -7.84 -11.05 -8.03
CA ASN A 31 -8.47 -11.39 -9.30
C ASN A 31 -7.44 -11.60 -10.42
N ALA A 32 -6.30 -10.92 -10.32
CA ALA A 32 -5.19 -11.07 -11.26
C ALA A 32 -4.25 -12.24 -10.89
N GLY A 33 -4.60 -13.02 -9.87
CA GLY A 33 -3.82 -14.18 -9.43
C GLY A 33 -2.74 -13.88 -8.41
N CYS A 34 -2.71 -12.67 -7.85
CA CYS A 34 -1.73 -12.31 -6.83
C CYS A 34 -2.18 -12.81 -5.44
N LEU A 35 -1.19 -13.15 -4.61
CA LEU A 35 -1.40 -13.23 -3.18
C LEU A 35 -1.35 -11.82 -2.61
N TYR A 36 -2.15 -11.53 -1.61
CA TYR A 36 -2.21 -10.20 -1.01
C TYR A 36 -2.34 -10.33 0.51
N TYR A 37 -1.30 -9.91 1.22
CA TYR A 37 -1.20 -10.10 2.66
C TYR A 37 -0.93 -8.80 3.38
N LYS A 38 -1.42 -8.72 4.61
CA LYS A 38 -1.03 -7.68 5.55
C LYS A 38 0.40 -7.97 6.02
N PHE A 39 1.24 -6.94 6.03
CA PHE A 39 2.60 -7.08 6.50
C PHE A 39 2.78 -6.36 7.84
N VAL A 40 3.27 -7.09 8.83
CA VAL A 40 3.59 -6.57 10.15
C VAL A 40 4.97 -7.10 10.53
N SER A 41 5.85 -6.20 10.95
CA SER A 41 7.18 -6.58 11.44
C SER A 41 7.39 -6.03 12.84
N PRO A 42 7.17 -6.83 13.89
CA PRO A 42 7.38 -6.40 15.27
C PRO A 42 8.81 -5.89 15.48
N GLY A 43 8.93 -4.73 16.14
CA GLY A 43 10.23 -4.12 16.38
C GLY A 43 10.78 -3.30 15.22
N ASN A 44 10.12 -3.27 14.07
CA ASN A 44 10.53 -2.51 12.88
C ASN A 44 9.44 -1.55 12.46
N ALA A 45 9.34 -0.41 13.15
CA ALA A 45 8.34 0.60 12.85
C ALA A 45 8.50 1.11 11.41
N GLY A 46 7.40 1.35 10.74
CA GLY A 46 7.39 1.98 9.43
C GLY A 46 7.47 1.04 8.23
N VAL A 47 7.45 -0.28 8.42
CA VAL A 47 7.39 -1.20 7.28
C VAL A 47 6.08 -0.99 6.51
N PRO A 48 6.09 -1.22 5.18
CA PRO A 48 4.86 -1.08 4.38
C PRO A 48 3.73 -2.00 4.85
N ASP A 49 2.48 -1.57 4.65
CA ASP A 49 1.28 -2.24 5.18
C ASP A 49 0.98 -3.58 4.55
N ARG A 50 1.27 -3.74 3.28
CA ARG A 50 0.81 -4.88 2.49
C ARG A 50 1.93 -5.47 1.65
N ILE A 51 1.81 -6.76 1.39
CA ILE A 51 2.65 -7.47 0.45
C ILE A 51 1.76 -8.08 -0.62
N ALA A 52 2.12 -7.86 -1.88
CA ALA A 52 1.52 -8.56 -3.01
C ALA A 52 2.57 -9.48 -3.64
N VAL A 53 2.21 -10.73 -3.85
CA VAL A 53 3.07 -11.70 -4.54
C VAL A 53 2.39 -12.05 -5.85
N THR A 54 3.05 -11.74 -6.96
CA THR A 54 2.48 -11.95 -8.29
C THR A 54 2.58 -13.41 -8.73
N PRO A 55 1.79 -13.82 -9.75
CA PRO A 55 1.86 -15.20 -10.25
C PRO A 55 3.25 -15.66 -10.69
N SER A 56 4.09 -14.76 -11.16
CA SER A 56 5.46 -15.07 -11.53
C SER A 56 6.45 -15.10 -10.36
N GLY A 57 5.96 -14.76 -9.14
CA GLY A 57 6.78 -14.77 -7.93
C GLY A 57 7.43 -13.44 -7.58
N ARG A 58 7.04 -12.34 -8.20
CA ARG A 58 7.53 -11.01 -7.82
C ARG A 58 6.83 -10.53 -6.58
N ILE A 59 7.58 -9.89 -5.68
CA ILE A 59 7.06 -9.34 -4.43
C ILE A 59 7.01 -7.83 -4.55
N TRP A 60 5.84 -7.27 -4.21
CA TRP A 60 5.64 -5.83 -4.09
C TRP A 60 5.27 -5.49 -2.67
N PHE A 61 5.96 -4.51 -2.10
CA PHE A 61 5.58 -3.93 -0.81
C PHE A 61 4.75 -2.68 -1.09
N LEU A 62 3.59 -2.59 -0.45
CA LEU A 62 2.62 -1.51 -0.69
C LEU A 62 2.34 -0.77 0.61
N GLU A 63 2.57 0.55 0.58
CA GLU A 63 2.21 1.44 1.68
C GLU A 63 1.00 2.25 1.26
N LEU A 64 -0.16 2.01 1.90
CA LEU A 64 -1.40 2.69 1.55
C LEU A 64 -1.56 3.96 2.36
N LYS A 65 -1.88 5.04 1.66
CA LYS A 65 -2.12 6.35 2.24
C LYS A 65 -3.41 6.93 1.70
N GLN A 66 -4.05 7.78 2.52
CA GLN A 66 -5.16 8.61 2.06
C GLN A 66 -4.67 9.71 1.14
N ASP A 67 -5.59 10.39 0.46
CA ASP A 67 -5.26 11.50 -0.44
C ASP A 67 -4.44 12.59 0.24
N ASP A 68 -4.70 12.84 1.53
CA ASP A 68 -3.99 13.82 2.34
C ASP A 68 -2.93 13.20 3.25
N GLY A 69 -2.66 11.91 3.08
CA GLY A 69 -1.71 11.19 3.90
C GLY A 69 -0.26 11.52 3.56
N VAL A 70 0.57 11.53 4.58
CA VAL A 70 2.01 11.83 4.47
C VAL A 70 2.81 10.61 4.94
N VAL A 71 3.85 10.27 4.19
CA VAL A 71 4.77 9.21 4.59
C VAL A 71 5.58 9.70 5.78
N SER A 72 5.57 8.93 6.87
CA SER A 72 6.32 9.29 8.08
C SER A 72 7.83 9.09 7.87
N GLN A 73 8.63 9.64 8.78
CA GLN A 73 10.08 9.44 8.75
C GLN A 73 10.44 7.96 8.88
N ALA A 74 9.81 7.24 9.78
CA ALA A 74 10.04 5.81 9.95
C ALA A 74 9.70 5.02 8.68
N GLN A 75 8.59 5.35 8.04
CA GLN A 75 8.19 4.73 6.77
C GLN A 75 9.19 5.05 5.66
N THR A 76 9.64 6.29 5.57
CA THR A 76 10.65 6.70 4.57
C THR A 76 11.93 5.87 4.70
N ILE A 77 12.39 5.64 5.94
CA ILE A 77 13.58 4.84 6.22
C ILE A 77 13.39 3.40 5.75
N GLN A 78 12.26 2.78 6.10
CA GLN A 78 11.98 1.39 5.73
C GLN A 78 11.80 1.22 4.23
N ILE A 79 11.12 2.15 3.58
CA ILE A 79 10.96 2.14 2.12
C ILE A 79 12.33 2.20 1.44
N ARG A 80 13.20 3.09 1.90
CA ARG A 80 14.55 3.22 1.34
C ARG A 80 15.36 1.95 1.53
N ARG A 81 15.33 1.37 2.73
CA ARG A 81 16.03 0.11 3.02
C ARG A 81 15.59 -1.02 2.09
N LEU A 82 14.28 -1.18 1.90
CA LEU A 82 13.74 -2.21 1.02
C LEU A 82 14.19 -1.99 -0.43
N ARG A 83 14.11 -0.74 -0.91
CA ARG A 83 14.54 -0.40 -2.27
C ARG A 83 16.04 -0.61 -2.46
N ASP A 84 16.85 -0.28 -1.48
CA ASP A 84 18.30 -0.49 -1.51
C ASP A 84 18.66 -1.98 -1.55
N HIS A 85 17.76 -2.83 -1.08
CA HIS A 85 17.90 -4.29 -1.14
C HIS A 85 17.20 -4.89 -2.36
N GLY A 86 16.89 -4.06 -3.35
CA GLY A 86 16.33 -4.52 -4.62
C GLY A 86 14.84 -4.84 -4.61
N GLN A 87 14.13 -4.47 -3.55
CA GLN A 87 12.70 -4.76 -3.43
C GLN A 87 11.85 -3.68 -4.10
N ARG A 88 10.71 -4.09 -4.64
CA ARG A 88 9.73 -3.17 -5.21
C ARG A 88 8.85 -2.65 -4.10
N VAL A 89 8.85 -1.35 -3.92
CA VAL A 89 8.01 -0.67 -2.92
C VAL A 89 7.23 0.43 -3.62
N ARG A 90 5.93 0.44 -3.42
CA ARG A 90 5.04 1.45 -3.98
C ARG A 90 4.25 2.12 -2.86
N VAL A 91 4.30 3.43 -2.80
CA VAL A 91 3.40 4.23 -1.97
C VAL A 91 2.13 4.46 -2.77
N VAL A 92 1.00 4.03 -2.21
CA VAL A 92 -0.30 4.06 -2.87
C VAL A 92 -1.13 5.16 -2.22
N ILE A 93 -1.26 6.29 -2.88
CA ILE A 93 -1.96 7.45 -2.35
C ILE A 93 -3.35 7.54 -2.96
N GLY A 94 -4.37 7.27 -2.15
CA GLY A 94 -5.76 7.35 -2.54
C GLY A 94 -6.14 6.37 -3.65
N LYS A 95 -7.33 6.56 -4.19
CA LYS A 95 -7.87 5.70 -5.24
C LYS A 95 -7.06 5.79 -6.53
N THR A 96 -6.64 6.99 -6.89
CA THR A 96 -5.81 7.22 -8.08
C THR A 96 -4.50 6.46 -7.96
N GLY A 97 -3.83 6.54 -6.79
CA GLY A 97 -2.62 5.78 -6.53
C GLY A 97 -2.81 4.28 -6.61
N ALA A 98 -3.97 3.79 -6.14
CA ALA A 98 -4.30 2.37 -6.21
C ALA A 98 -4.47 1.90 -7.66
N VAL A 99 -5.14 2.68 -8.49
CA VAL A 99 -5.28 2.37 -9.92
C VAL A 99 -3.92 2.35 -10.61
N GLU A 100 -3.07 3.33 -10.33
CA GLU A 100 -1.73 3.41 -10.91
C GLU A 100 -0.85 2.24 -10.47
N ALA A 101 -0.90 1.88 -9.18
CA ALA A 101 -0.14 0.75 -8.65
C ALA A 101 -0.57 -0.56 -9.30
N LEU A 102 -1.88 -0.77 -9.43
CA LEU A 102 -2.41 -1.96 -10.10
C LEU A 102 -1.92 -2.05 -11.55
N LYS A 103 -1.99 -0.96 -12.29
CA LYS A 103 -1.51 -0.90 -13.67
C LYS A 103 -0.02 -1.22 -13.78
N GLU A 104 0.78 -0.67 -12.89
CA GLU A 104 2.23 -0.90 -12.87
C GLU A 104 2.56 -2.36 -12.58
N ILE A 105 1.93 -2.95 -11.57
CA ILE A 105 2.15 -4.35 -11.19
C ILE A 105 1.80 -5.27 -12.35
N LEU A 106 0.64 -5.08 -12.96
CA LEU A 106 0.19 -5.91 -14.08
C LEU A 106 1.04 -5.69 -15.33
N ALA A 107 1.52 -4.47 -15.57
CA ALA A 107 2.40 -4.19 -16.71
C ALA A 107 3.75 -4.89 -16.56
N VAL A 108 4.32 -4.90 -15.35
CA VAL A 108 5.58 -5.62 -15.08
C VAL A 108 5.40 -7.13 -15.29
N GLU A 109 4.27 -7.68 -14.82
CA GLU A 109 3.97 -9.10 -15.04
C GLU A 109 3.89 -9.43 -16.53
N LYS A 110 3.20 -8.60 -17.31
CA LYS A 110 3.01 -8.79 -18.73
C LYS A 110 4.34 -8.73 -19.50
N ARG A 111 5.25 -7.80 -19.11
CA ARG A 111 6.56 -7.67 -19.75
C ARG A 111 7.53 -8.76 -19.34
N GLY A 112 7.27 -9.47 -18.24
CA GLY A 112 8.19 -10.47 -17.72
C GLY A 112 9.49 -9.89 -17.15
N GLU A 113 9.46 -8.63 -16.69
CA GLU A 113 10.63 -7.98 -16.11
C GLU A 113 10.95 -8.53 -14.72
N GLY A 114 12.20 -8.82 -14.52
CA GLY A 114 12.71 -9.35 -13.26
C GLY A 114 12.73 -8.40 -12.10
#